data_17f540a8774159062302e99b74129fe4
#
_entry.id   17f540a8774159062302e99b74129fe4
#
_cell.length_a   1.000
_cell.length_b   1.000
_cell.length_c   1.000
_cell.angle_alpha   90.00
_cell.angle_beta   90.00
_cell.angle_gamma   90.00
#
_symmetry.space_group_name_H-M   'P 1'
#
loop_
_entity.id
_entity.type
_entity.pdbx_description
1 polymer ?
#
loop_
_entity_poly.entity_id
_entity_poly.type
_entity_poly.pdbx_seq_one_letter_code
_entity_poly.pdbx_strand_id
1 'polypeptide(L)'
;YIELNYGRSYLTPLEAERINHQICTGAHADCTLYFTDGILANMVKVNAQSEYARRTKEVNWRVYEQNRRMAKQNIDMLTNVLKRALVARNEKETYVGESGRILPNRLWNIGRTENRKLFLQESRGYNTDFVVEVLIDGSGSQRSRQSHVALQAFMISEALTNVGIPHRVMSFCTFWDYTVMR
;
A
#
# COMPACT_ATOMS: atom_id res chain seq x y z
N TYR A 1 3.83 21.91 -20.37
CA TYR A 1 4.11 22.03 -18.92
C TYR A 1 4.18 20.67 -18.23
N ILE A 2 3.18 19.78 -18.44
CA ILE A 2 3.13 18.46 -17.81
C ILE A 2 4.33 17.62 -18.21
N GLU A 3 4.63 17.46 -19.50
CA GLU A 3 5.79 16.70 -19.97
C GLU A 3 7.13 17.20 -19.43
N LEU A 4 7.25 18.54 -19.29
CA LEU A 4 8.49 19.16 -18.80
C LEU A 4 8.75 18.82 -17.32
N ASN A 5 7.70 18.75 -16.51
CA ASN A 5 7.79 18.58 -15.05
C ASN A 5 7.60 17.14 -14.59
N TYR A 6 6.87 16.31 -15.35
CA TYR A 6 6.47 14.97 -14.95
C TYR A 6 6.90 13.87 -15.93
N GLY A 7 7.50 14.25 -17.06
CA GLY A 7 7.95 13.30 -18.08
C GLY A 7 6.88 13.00 -19.11
N ARG A 8 7.28 12.25 -20.14
CA ARG A 8 6.38 11.83 -21.21
C ARG A 8 5.47 10.68 -20.77
N SER A 9 4.29 10.62 -21.37
CA SER A 9 3.41 9.47 -21.17
C SER A 9 4.05 8.19 -21.70
N TYR A 10 3.92 7.10 -20.94
CA TYR A 10 4.31 5.77 -21.39
C TYR A 10 3.18 5.05 -22.13
N LEU A 11 1.97 5.62 -22.11
CA LEU A 11 0.83 5.09 -22.86
C LEU A 11 0.83 5.63 -24.29
N THR A 12 0.40 4.81 -25.22
CA THR A 12 0.08 5.27 -26.56
C THR A 12 -1.17 6.17 -26.52
N PRO A 13 -1.35 7.08 -27.50
CA PRO A 13 -2.53 7.94 -27.55
C PRO A 13 -3.86 7.17 -27.51
N LEU A 14 -3.91 6.04 -28.18
CA LEU A 14 -5.11 5.20 -28.26
C LEU A 14 -5.43 4.51 -26.93
N GLU A 15 -4.42 4.05 -26.20
CA GLU A 15 -4.58 3.50 -24.85
C GLU A 15 -5.01 4.57 -23.85
N ALA A 16 -4.40 5.74 -23.91
CA ALA A 16 -4.75 6.86 -23.06
C ALA A 16 -6.22 7.28 -23.26
N GLU A 17 -6.68 7.38 -24.51
CA GLU A 17 -8.07 7.71 -24.85
C GLU A 17 -9.04 6.64 -24.33
N ARG A 18 -8.71 5.36 -24.52
CA ARG A 18 -9.51 4.23 -24.03
C ARG A 18 -9.66 4.28 -22.50
N ILE A 19 -8.56 4.49 -21.78
CA ILE A 19 -8.57 4.55 -20.31
C ILE A 19 -9.36 5.78 -19.83
N ASN A 20 -9.14 6.94 -20.45
CA ASN A 20 -9.89 8.15 -20.13
C ASN A 20 -11.40 7.94 -20.30
N HIS A 21 -11.81 7.33 -21.39
CA HIS A 21 -13.22 7.02 -21.66
C HIS A 21 -13.83 6.06 -20.63
N GLN A 22 -13.03 5.12 -20.10
CA GLN A 22 -13.50 4.17 -19.09
C GLN A 22 -13.60 4.77 -17.69
N ILE A 23 -12.67 5.63 -17.32
CA ILE A 23 -12.53 6.12 -15.93
C ILE A 23 -13.16 7.49 -15.76
N CYS A 24 -13.01 8.39 -16.74
CA CYS A 24 -13.52 9.75 -16.66
C CYS A 24 -15.01 9.79 -17.03
N THR A 25 -15.86 9.39 -16.08
CA THR A 25 -17.32 9.33 -16.24
C THR A 25 -18.05 10.06 -15.11
N GLY A 26 -19.29 10.43 -15.31
CA GLY A 26 -20.12 11.10 -14.31
C GLY A 26 -19.53 12.44 -13.88
N ALA A 27 -19.26 12.60 -12.59
CA ALA A 27 -18.68 13.84 -12.03
C ALA A 27 -17.26 14.14 -12.52
N HIS A 28 -16.59 13.20 -13.16
CA HIS A 28 -15.22 13.32 -13.68
C HIS A 28 -15.16 13.32 -15.21
N ALA A 29 -16.28 13.51 -15.88
CA ALA A 29 -16.35 13.50 -17.35
C ALA A 29 -15.45 14.58 -18.02
N ASP A 30 -15.22 15.69 -17.33
CA ASP A 30 -14.36 16.78 -17.80
C ASP A 30 -12.88 16.59 -17.42
N CYS A 31 -12.52 15.49 -16.73
CA CYS A 31 -11.17 15.20 -16.35
C CYS A 31 -10.40 14.46 -17.46
N THR A 32 -9.10 14.68 -17.52
CA THR A 32 -8.19 13.92 -18.38
C THR A 32 -7.07 13.34 -17.53
N LEU A 33 -6.84 12.04 -17.64
CA LEU A 33 -5.76 11.34 -16.96
C LEU A 33 -4.51 11.33 -17.83
N TYR A 34 -3.37 11.60 -17.20
CA TYR A 34 -2.07 11.56 -17.83
C TYR A 34 -1.16 10.63 -17.02
N PHE A 35 -0.65 9.59 -17.68
CA PHE A 35 0.17 8.58 -17.04
C PHE A 35 1.63 8.72 -17.46
N THR A 36 2.54 8.78 -16.49
CA THR A 36 3.95 8.97 -16.73
C THR A 36 4.79 8.23 -15.69
N ASP A 37 5.96 7.75 -16.08
CA ASP A 37 6.96 7.18 -15.14
C ASP A 37 7.64 8.24 -14.27
N GLY A 38 7.30 9.48 -14.47
CA GLY A 38 7.93 10.60 -13.82
C GLY A 38 9.30 10.95 -14.41
N ILE A 39 9.94 11.94 -13.81
CA ILE A 39 11.32 12.28 -14.14
C ILE A 39 12.22 11.49 -13.20
N LEU A 40 12.99 10.57 -13.73
CA LEU A 40 13.94 9.78 -12.94
C LEU A 40 15.01 10.70 -12.35
N ALA A 41 15.40 10.40 -11.10
CA ALA A 41 16.41 11.18 -10.35
C ALA A 41 17.77 11.31 -11.07
N ASN A 42 18.04 10.41 -12.03
CA ASN A 42 19.27 10.38 -12.81
C ASN A 42 19.19 11.17 -14.13
N MET A 43 18.04 11.73 -14.47
CA MET A 43 17.96 12.60 -15.65
C MET A 43 18.58 13.97 -15.37
N VAL A 44 19.50 14.36 -16.23
CA VAL A 44 20.42 15.52 -16.13
C VAL A 44 19.71 16.88 -16.07
N LYS A 45 18.41 16.95 -16.30
CA LYS A 45 17.66 18.20 -16.22
C LYS A 45 17.08 18.41 -14.83
N VAL A 46 17.75 19.19 -14.02
CA VAL A 46 17.21 19.70 -12.77
C VAL A 46 16.03 20.60 -13.09
N ASN A 47 14.83 20.20 -12.69
CA ASN A 47 13.65 21.05 -12.75
C ASN A 47 13.21 21.45 -11.32
N ALA A 48 12.30 22.43 -11.23
CA ALA A 48 11.82 22.91 -9.94
C ALA A 48 11.20 21.82 -9.07
N GLN A 49 10.55 20.82 -9.68
CA GLN A 49 9.91 19.70 -8.98
C GLN A 49 10.95 18.72 -8.40
N SER A 50 12.01 18.41 -9.14
CA SER A 50 13.08 17.54 -8.65
C SER A 50 13.87 18.19 -7.51
N GLU A 51 14.11 19.50 -7.60
CA GLU A 51 14.78 20.25 -6.54
C GLU A 51 13.92 20.35 -5.28
N TYR A 52 12.62 20.61 -5.45
CA TYR A 52 11.67 20.59 -4.33
C TYR A 52 11.64 19.22 -3.65
N ALA A 53 11.55 18.15 -4.41
CA ALA A 53 11.56 16.78 -3.88
C ALA A 53 12.85 16.48 -3.10
N ARG A 54 14.02 16.91 -3.60
CA ARG A 54 15.30 16.74 -2.91
C ARG A 54 15.33 17.48 -1.58
N ARG A 55 14.92 18.76 -1.57
CA ARG A 55 14.88 19.56 -0.34
C ARG A 55 13.92 18.96 0.68
N THR A 56 12.73 18.54 0.23
CA THR A 56 11.74 17.91 1.10
C THR A 56 12.28 16.60 1.70
N LYS A 57 12.97 15.79 0.90
CA LYS A 57 13.61 14.56 1.38
C LYS A 57 14.62 14.87 2.50
N GLU A 58 15.47 15.88 2.33
CA GLU A 58 16.47 16.27 3.34
C GLU A 58 15.81 16.74 4.65
N VAL A 59 14.75 17.52 4.56
CA VAL A 59 13.99 17.99 5.73
C VAL A 59 13.32 16.82 6.44
N ASN A 60 12.65 15.95 5.69
CA ASN A 60 11.97 14.77 6.25
C ASN A 60 12.96 13.83 6.93
N TRP A 61 14.15 13.65 6.34
CA TRP A 61 15.21 12.84 6.93
C TRP A 61 15.70 13.40 8.27
N ARG A 62 15.89 14.72 8.37
CA ARG A 62 16.27 15.36 9.65
C ARG A 62 15.21 15.15 10.72
N VAL A 63 13.93 15.31 10.39
CA VAL A 63 12.83 15.09 11.34
C VAL A 63 12.79 13.63 11.77
N TYR A 64 13.02 12.67 10.88
CA TYR A 64 13.14 11.26 11.23
C TYR A 64 14.30 11.02 12.20
N GLU A 65 15.49 11.51 11.92
CA GLU A 65 16.66 11.30 12.80
C GLU A 65 16.44 11.93 14.20
N GLN A 66 15.83 13.09 14.28
CA GLN A 66 15.50 13.73 15.56
C GLN A 66 14.49 12.91 16.37
N ASN A 67 13.58 12.20 15.70
CA ASN A 67 12.51 11.43 16.32
C ASN A 67 12.74 9.91 16.29
N ARG A 68 13.93 9.46 15.93
CA ARG A 68 14.23 8.04 15.66
C ARG A 68 13.83 7.09 16.79
N ARG A 69 14.09 7.46 18.05
CA ARG A 69 13.73 6.64 19.22
C ARG A 69 12.21 6.49 19.33
N MET A 70 11.49 7.61 19.25
CA MET A 70 10.03 7.63 19.29
C MET A 70 9.43 6.86 18.13
N ALA A 71 9.96 7.07 16.92
CA ALA A 71 9.50 6.35 15.73
C ALA A 71 9.65 4.84 15.91
N LYS A 72 10.80 4.35 16.41
CA LYS A 72 11.01 2.92 16.67
C LYS A 72 10.01 2.36 17.67
N GLN A 73 9.80 3.04 18.80
CA GLN A 73 8.82 2.61 19.81
C GLN A 73 7.40 2.54 19.24
N ASN A 74 7.00 3.53 18.44
CA ASN A 74 5.69 3.56 17.81
C ASN A 74 5.54 2.46 16.74
N ILE A 75 6.57 2.16 15.96
CA ILE A 75 6.60 1.04 15.01
C ILE A 75 6.39 -0.27 15.75
N ASP A 76 7.14 -0.51 16.84
CA ASP A 76 7.04 -1.73 17.64
C ASP A 76 5.62 -1.87 18.24
N MET A 77 5.06 -0.78 18.77
CA MET A 77 3.72 -0.76 19.31
C MET A 77 2.65 -1.05 18.23
N LEU A 78 2.72 -0.36 17.08
CA LEU A 78 1.80 -0.59 15.95
C LEU A 78 1.91 -2.02 15.43
N THR A 79 3.13 -2.54 15.29
CA THR A 79 3.38 -3.92 14.87
C THR A 79 2.68 -4.91 15.80
N ASN A 80 2.80 -4.71 17.12
CA ASN A 80 2.14 -5.58 18.09
C ASN A 80 0.62 -5.49 18.05
N VAL A 81 0.07 -4.28 17.89
CA VAL A 81 -1.39 -4.06 17.75
C VAL A 81 -1.91 -4.75 16.48
N LEU A 82 -1.23 -4.56 15.35
CA LEU A 82 -1.59 -5.20 14.08
C LEU A 82 -1.53 -6.72 14.17
N LYS A 83 -0.47 -7.28 14.75
CA LYS A 83 -0.37 -8.73 14.97
C LYS A 83 -1.54 -9.27 15.80
N ARG A 84 -1.90 -8.59 16.89
CA ARG A 84 -3.05 -8.98 17.72
C ARG A 84 -4.37 -8.89 16.95
N ALA A 85 -4.56 -7.82 16.18
CA ALA A 85 -5.77 -7.65 15.38
C ALA A 85 -5.90 -8.72 14.29
N LEU A 86 -4.79 -9.09 13.63
CA LEU A 86 -4.77 -10.19 12.66
C LEU A 86 -5.06 -11.54 13.29
N VAL A 87 -4.47 -11.82 14.46
CA VAL A 87 -4.76 -13.05 15.21
C VAL A 87 -6.23 -13.11 15.61
N ALA A 88 -6.82 -11.99 16.05
CA ALA A 88 -8.23 -11.91 16.41
C ALA A 88 -9.17 -12.03 15.20
N ARG A 89 -8.75 -11.57 14.01
CA ARG A 89 -9.53 -11.67 12.76
C ARG A 89 -9.42 -13.04 12.11
N ASN A 90 -8.32 -13.77 12.30
CA ASN A 90 -8.18 -15.14 11.84
C ASN A 90 -9.12 -16.03 12.66
N GLU A 91 -10.39 -16.02 12.26
CA GLU A 91 -11.26 -17.14 12.54
C GLU A 91 -10.55 -18.40 12.03
N LYS A 92 -10.44 -19.39 12.89
CA LYS A 92 -9.79 -20.65 12.58
C LYS A 92 -10.43 -21.24 11.34
N GLU A 93 -9.83 -21.02 10.17
CA GLU A 93 -10.27 -21.74 8.98
C GLU A 93 -9.99 -23.23 9.21
N THR A 94 -11.06 -23.95 9.43
CA THR A 94 -11.01 -25.39 9.58
C THR A 94 -11.29 -26.04 8.24
N TYR A 95 -10.37 -26.85 7.77
CA TYR A 95 -10.57 -27.64 6.55
C TYR A 95 -10.35 -29.14 6.84
N VAL A 96 -10.94 -29.97 6.01
CA VAL A 96 -10.84 -31.40 6.15
C VAL A 96 -9.58 -31.89 5.42
N GLY A 97 -8.66 -32.49 6.18
CA GLY A 97 -7.38 -32.99 5.69
C GLY A 97 -7.07 -34.43 6.10
N GLU A 98 -5.83 -34.82 5.84
CA GLU A 98 -5.34 -36.18 6.14
C GLU A 98 -4.68 -36.28 7.52
N SER A 99 -4.54 -35.18 8.24
CA SER A 99 -3.94 -35.08 9.59
C SER A 99 -4.66 -34.03 10.42
N GLY A 100 -4.61 -34.14 11.76
CA GLY A 100 -5.23 -33.22 12.68
C GLY A 100 -6.20 -33.90 13.65
N ARG A 101 -7.29 -33.22 14.02
CA ARG A 101 -8.31 -33.74 14.93
C ARG A 101 -9.28 -34.66 14.17
N ILE A 102 -9.49 -35.89 14.65
CA ILE A 102 -10.38 -36.84 14.02
C ILE A 102 -11.83 -36.32 13.98
N LEU A 103 -12.49 -36.46 12.84
CA LEU A 103 -13.91 -36.21 12.64
C LEU A 103 -14.71 -37.51 12.81
N PRO A 104 -15.40 -37.73 13.96
CA PRO A 104 -16.10 -38.99 14.22
C PRO A 104 -17.16 -39.32 13.16
N ASN A 105 -17.81 -38.29 12.63
CA ASN A 105 -18.84 -38.42 11.59
C ASN A 105 -18.30 -38.84 10.22
N ARG A 106 -16.99 -38.97 10.06
CA ARG A 106 -16.35 -39.43 8.81
C ARG A 106 -15.63 -40.78 8.95
N LEU A 107 -15.61 -41.38 10.15
CA LEU A 107 -14.95 -42.66 10.39
C LEU A 107 -15.56 -43.80 9.59
N TRP A 108 -16.82 -43.71 9.22
CA TRP A 108 -17.51 -44.71 8.37
C TRP A 108 -16.92 -44.82 6.96
N ASN A 109 -16.12 -43.82 6.50
CA ASN A 109 -15.41 -43.84 5.21
C ASN A 109 -14.20 -44.77 5.20
N ILE A 110 -13.71 -45.18 6.38
CA ILE A 110 -12.54 -46.04 6.48
C ILE A 110 -12.87 -47.43 5.86
N GLY A 111 -12.08 -47.77 4.85
CA GLY A 111 -12.23 -49.04 4.12
C GLY A 111 -13.39 -49.10 3.11
N ARG A 112 -14.18 -48.02 2.98
CA ARG A 112 -15.30 -47.95 2.01
C ARG A 112 -15.03 -47.00 0.85
N THR A 113 -14.16 -46.00 1.06
CA THR A 113 -13.79 -45.02 0.04
C THR A 113 -12.28 -44.77 0.08
N GLU A 114 -11.71 -44.32 -1.04
CA GLU A 114 -10.29 -43.93 -1.11
C GLU A 114 -10.04 -42.59 -0.46
N ASN A 115 -11.07 -41.92 0.05
CA ASN A 115 -10.97 -40.58 0.63
C ASN A 115 -10.37 -40.65 2.05
N ARG A 116 -9.09 -40.28 2.15
CA ARG A 116 -8.32 -40.28 3.40
C ARG A 116 -8.53 -39.02 4.25
N LYS A 117 -9.38 -38.09 3.83
CA LYS A 117 -9.65 -36.81 4.52
C LYS A 117 -10.60 -37.04 5.71
N LEU A 118 -10.06 -37.54 6.81
CA LEU A 118 -10.80 -37.90 8.02
C LEU A 118 -10.58 -36.96 9.19
N PHE A 119 -9.69 -35.97 9.00
CA PHE A 119 -9.26 -35.10 10.08
C PHE A 119 -9.65 -33.65 9.81
N LEU A 120 -9.97 -32.92 10.88
CA LEU A 120 -10.12 -31.47 10.89
C LEU A 120 -8.74 -30.86 11.12
N GLN A 121 -8.27 -30.09 10.17
CA GLN A 121 -7.06 -29.29 10.27
C GLN A 121 -7.43 -27.84 10.54
N GLU A 122 -6.73 -27.20 11.47
CA GLU A 122 -6.81 -25.76 11.67
C GLU A 122 -5.66 -25.10 10.90
N SER A 123 -5.99 -24.26 9.92
CA SER A 123 -4.98 -23.41 9.27
C SER A 123 -4.63 -22.29 10.24
N ARG A 124 -3.35 -22.23 10.63
CA ARG A 124 -2.78 -21.10 11.39
C ARG A 124 -2.03 -20.12 10.47
N GLY A 125 -2.38 -20.10 9.21
CA GLY A 125 -1.81 -19.12 8.28
C GLY A 125 -2.34 -17.73 8.60
N TYR A 126 -1.45 -16.73 8.68
CA TYR A 126 -1.85 -15.33 8.59
C TYR A 126 -2.31 -15.10 7.16
N ASN A 127 -3.59 -15.29 6.90
CA ASN A 127 -4.16 -15.01 5.59
C ASN A 127 -4.38 -13.51 5.50
N THR A 128 -3.44 -12.81 4.89
CA THR A 128 -3.57 -11.39 4.57
C THR A 128 -4.18 -11.27 3.17
N ASP A 129 -5.47 -11.55 3.07
CA ASP A 129 -6.22 -11.46 1.80
C ASP A 129 -6.54 -10.01 1.40
N PHE A 130 -5.86 -9.06 1.99
CA PHE A 130 -6.06 -7.64 1.73
C PHE A 130 -4.73 -6.91 1.53
N VAL A 131 -4.79 -5.84 0.77
CA VAL A 131 -3.68 -4.90 0.54
C VAL A 131 -4.04 -3.57 1.20
N VAL A 132 -3.07 -2.94 1.84
CA VAL A 132 -3.26 -1.61 2.45
C VAL A 132 -2.67 -0.55 1.54
N GLU A 133 -3.47 0.46 1.19
CA GLU A 133 -2.98 1.65 0.51
C GLU A 133 -2.97 2.82 1.48
N VAL A 134 -1.79 3.41 1.66
CA VAL A 134 -1.60 4.61 2.48
C VAL A 134 -1.54 5.81 1.55
N LEU A 135 -2.58 6.63 1.58
CA LEU A 135 -2.65 7.84 0.75
C LEU A 135 -2.31 9.06 1.59
N ILE A 136 -1.33 9.82 1.14
CA ILE A 136 -0.82 11.02 1.83
C ILE A 136 -1.26 12.26 1.07
N ASP A 137 -1.85 13.20 1.78
CA ASP A 137 -2.07 14.55 1.26
C ASP A 137 -0.77 15.35 1.30
N GLY A 138 -0.18 15.57 0.12
CA GLY A 138 1.02 16.38 -0.10
C GLY A 138 0.71 17.80 -0.56
N SER A 139 -0.53 18.28 -0.47
CA SER A 139 -0.94 19.60 -0.92
C SER A 139 -0.24 20.72 -0.17
N GLY A 140 -0.16 21.89 -0.79
CA GLY A 140 0.55 23.06 -0.25
C GLY A 140 0.02 23.52 1.12
N SER A 141 -1.24 23.28 1.44
CA SER A 141 -1.85 23.52 2.77
C SER A 141 -1.19 22.72 3.89
N GLN A 142 -0.63 21.56 3.57
CA GLN A 142 0.05 20.68 4.53
C GLN A 142 1.55 20.99 4.70
N ARG A 143 2.06 22.02 4.05
CA ARG A 143 3.50 22.34 4.00
C ARG A 143 4.16 22.42 5.37
N SER A 144 3.49 22.99 6.36
CA SER A 144 4.00 23.12 7.74
C SER A 144 4.06 21.78 8.49
N ARG A 145 3.24 20.80 8.09
CA ARG A 145 3.11 19.48 8.74
C ARG A 145 3.68 18.34 7.90
N GLN A 146 4.16 18.63 6.70
CA GLN A 146 4.58 17.64 5.71
C GLN A 146 5.58 16.63 6.27
N SER A 147 6.57 17.09 7.04
CA SER A 147 7.59 16.19 7.62
C SER A 147 7.02 15.27 8.69
N HIS A 148 6.05 15.73 9.48
CA HIS A 148 5.38 14.89 10.47
C HIS A 148 4.46 13.86 9.80
N VAL A 149 3.74 14.25 8.76
CA VAL A 149 2.91 13.33 7.96
C VAL A 149 3.79 12.27 7.30
N ALA A 150 4.92 12.66 6.72
CA ALA A 150 5.89 11.72 6.15
C ALA A 150 6.44 10.74 7.19
N LEU A 151 6.74 11.22 8.41
CA LEU A 151 7.19 10.38 9.52
C LEU A 151 6.09 9.37 9.94
N GLN A 152 4.83 9.80 10.02
CA GLN A 152 3.72 8.92 10.34
C GLN A 152 3.52 7.85 9.27
N ALA A 153 3.54 8.22 7.99
CA ALA A 153 3.43 7.28 6.88
C ALA A 153 4.57 6.26 6.88
N PHE A 154 5.79 6.70 7.18
CA PHE A 154 6.95 5.82 7.35
C PHE A 154 6.72 4.80 8.48
N MET A 155 6.27 5.26 9.66
CA MET A 155 6.00 4.37 10.80
C MET A 155 4.93 3.33 10.48
N ILE A 156 3.87 3.73 9.79
CA ILE A 156 2.78 2.82 9.36
C ILE A 156 3.34 1.79 8.35
N SER A 157 4.09 2.24 7.34
CA SER A 157 4.68 1.37 6.33
C SER A 157 5.62 0.33 6.94
N GLU A 158 6.52 0.75 7.85
CA GLU A 158 7.41 -0.16 8.57
C GLU A 158 6.64 -1.18 9.43
N ALA A 159 5.60 -0.74 10.12
CA ALA A 159 4.77 -1.64 10.93
C ALA A 159 4.04 -2.68 10.06
N LEU A 160 3.50 -2.27 8.89
CA LEU A 160 2.87 -3.17 7.92
C LEU A 160 3.88 -4.17 7.34
N THR A 161 5.10 -3.70 7.01
CA THR A 161 6.22 -4.57 6.58
C THR A 161 6.56 -5.61 7.63
N ASN A 162 6.70 -5.21 8.89
CA ASN A 162 7.05 -6.10 10.00
C ASN A 162 5.98 -7.17 10.28
N VAL A 163 4.75 -6.91 9.87
CA VAL A 163 3.63 -7.86 9.97
C VAL A 163 3.47 -8.71 8.72
N GLY A 164 4.09 -8.33 7.61
CA GLY A 164 3.99 -9.01 6.32
C GLY A 164 2.72 -8.67 5.55
N ILE A 165 2.10 -7.51 5.84
CA ILE A 165 0.92 -7.04 5.09
C ILE A 165 1.39 -6.35 3.81
N PRO A 166 0.95 -6.80 2.61
CA PRO A 166 1.21 -6.09 1.37
C PRO A 166 0.65 -4.68 1.42
N HIS A 167 1.47 -3.68 1.12
CA HIS A 167 1.01 -2.30 1.18
C HIS A 167 1.70 -1.42 0.14
N ARG A 168 1.08 -0.30 -0.15
CA ARG A 168 1.59 0.74 -1.03
C ARG A 168 1.44 2.10 -0.34
N VAL A 169 2.43 2.96 -0.52
CA VAL A 169 2.37 4.34 -0.04
C VAL A 169 2.33 5.25 -1.25
N MET A 170 1.30 6.08 -1.33
CA MET A 170 1.11 7.04 -2.41
C MET A 170 0.86 8.41 -1.81
N SER A 171 1.18 9.44 -2.56
CA SER A 171 0.85 10.82 -2.20
C SER A 171 0.15 11.52 -3.34
N PHE A 172 -0.77 12.42 -3.02
CA PHE A 172 -1.36 13.31 -3.99
C PHE A 172 -1.05 14.77 -3.62
N CYS A 173 -0.95 15.60 -4.63
CA CYS A 173 -0.81 17.03 -4.49
C CYS A 173 -1.69 17.70 -5.53
N THR A 174 -2.61 18.55 -5.08
CA THR A 174 -3.51 19.28 -5.93
C THR A 174 -2.90 20.66 -6.22
N PHE A 175 -2.79 20.98 -7.48
CA PHE A 175 -2.49 22.29 -8.02
C PHE A 175 -3.79 22.87 -8.61
N TRP A 176 -3.78 24.10 -9.06
CA TRP A 176 -4.93 24.86 -9.50
C TRP A 176 -5.96 24.07 -10.33
N ASP A 177 -5.50 23.40 -11.38
CA ASP A 177 -6.31 22.72 -12.37
C ASP A 177 -5.95 21.23 -12.57
N TYR A 178 -4.97 20.73 -11.82
CA TYR A 178 -4.58 19.34 -11.91
C TYR A 178 -4.14 18.76 -10.56
N THR A 179 -4.27 17.45 -10.42
CA THR A 179 -3.78 16.69 -9.26
C THR A 179 -2.73 15.71 -9.72
N VAL A 180 -1.61 15.68 -9.01
CA VAL A 180 -0.53 14.72 -9.23
C VAL A 180 -0.62 13.65 -8.15
N MET A 181 -0.62 12.40 -8.54
CA MET A 181 -0.52 11.24 -7.65
C MET A 181 0.79 10.50 -7.94
N ARG A 182 1.50 10.13 -6.89
CA ARG A 182 2.77 9.39 -6.94
C ARG A 182 2.78 8.24 -5.98
#